data_881de47543731e32c03c52d01e9ee285
#
_entry.id   881de47543731e32c03c52d01e9ee285
#
_cell.length_a   1.000
_cell.length_b   1.000
_cell.length_c   1.000
_cell.angle_alpha   90.00
_cell.angle_beta   90.00
_cell.angle_gamma   90.00
#
_symmetry.space_group_name_H-M   'P 1'
#
loop_
_entity.id
_entity.type
_entity.pdbx_description
1 polymer ?
#
loop_
_entity_poly.entity_id
_entity_poly.type
_entity_poly.pdbx_seq_one_letter_code
_entity_poly.pdbx_strand_id
1 'polypeptide(L)'
;MSNMFTIKKMRDDQTINFAADELKKYLWTMMPKSGNTPISLEPGATDGFRLGLLEDFGLENEATDATWDDVVHIDTTTQGGILAGSNPRSVLFAVYRFLKLNGCRFLFPGFDGEYIPRKVVTGQKYHKMADLRLRGHTTEGDPSLEQALQYIDYQTKQEM
;
A
#
# COMPACT_ATOMS: atom_id res chain seq x y z
N MET A 1 -11.88 -0.94 -24.13
CA MET A 1 -12.15 0.15 -23.16
C MET A 1 -10.95 0.24 -22.23
N SER A 2 -10.29 1.37 -22.17
CA SER A 2 -9.20 1.59 -21.23
C SER A 2 -9.81 1.66 -19.83
N ASN A 3 -9.54 0.67 -18.97
CA ASN A 3 -9.89 0.76 -17.56
C ASN A 3 -8.98 1.80 -16.92
N MET A 4 -9.42 3.04 -16.90
CA MET A 4 -8.72 4.11 -16.22
C MET A 4 -9.07 4.01 -14.74
N PHE A 5 -8.11 3.52 -13.94
CA PHE A 5 -8.24 3.58 -12.47
C PHE A 5 -8.08 5.02 -12.01
N THR A 6 -8.74 5.33 -10.92
CA THR A 6 -8.49 6.55 -10.16
C THR A 6 -8.02 6.17 -8.77
N ILE A 7 -7.12 6.97 -8.21
CA ILE A 7 -6.64 6.82 -6.83
C ILE A 7 -7.06 8.06 -6.07
N LYS A 8 -7.81 7.89 -5.00
CA LYS A 8 -8.37 8.97 -4.20
C LYS A 8 -7.87 8.88 -2.77
N LYS A 9 -7.27 9.95 -2.31
CA LYS A 9 -6.81 10.07 -0.93
C LYS A 9 -7.91 10.71 -0.09
N MET A 10 -8.16 10.14 1.07
CA MET A 10 -9.14 10.70 2.02
C MET A 10 -8.52 11.84 2.84
N ARG A 11 -7.19 11.89 2.92
CA ARG A 11 -6.41 12.87 3.69
C ARG A 11 -5.18 13.34 2.93
N ASP A 12 -4.73 14.54 3.25
CA ASP A 12 -3.41 15.03 2.85
C ASP A 12 -2.40 14.70 3.95
N ASP A 13 -1.73 13.57 3.79
CA ASP A 13 -0.69 13.08 4.69
C ASP A 13 0.48 12.57 3.85
N GLN A 14 1.71 12.86 4.28
CA GLN A 14 2.92 12.54 3.51
C GLN A 14 3.04 11.04 3.21
N THR A 15 2.74 10.18 4.18
CA THR A 15 2.83 8.73 4.01
C THR A 15 1.70 8.20 3.11
N ILE A 16 0.48 8.74 3.23
CA ILE A 16 -0.64 8.39 2.36
C ILE A 16 -0.38 8.89 0.93
N ASN A 17 0.24 10.05 0.76
CA ASN A 17 0.67 10.55 -0.54
C ASN A 17 1.65 9.58 -1.20
N PHE A 18 2.67 9.16 -0.46
CA PHE A 18 3.63 8.15 -0.91
C PHE A 18 2.96 6.81 -1.24
N ALA A 19 2.03 6.35 -0.41
CA ALA A 19 1.27 5.13 -0.67
C ALA A 19 0.47 5.19 -1.99
N ALA A 20 -0.12 6.35 -2.30
CA ALA A 20 -0.83 6.57 -3.55
C ALA A 20 0.11 6.54 -4.76
N ASP A 21 1.28 7.13 -4.66
CA ASP A 21 2.31 7.11 -5.71
C ASP A 21 2.84 5.69 -5.95
N GLU A 22 3.10 4.92 -4.90
CA GLU A 22 3.50 3.52 -4.99
C GLU A 22 2.40 2.66 -5.65
N LEU A 23 1.15 2.82 -5.23
CA LEU A 23 0.03 2.11 -5.87
C LEU A 23 -0.03 2.43 -7.38
N LYS A 24 0.06 3.70 -7.76
CA LYS A 24 0.07 4.13 -9.16
C LYS A 24 1.22 3.49 -9.95
N LYS A 25 2.43 3.52 -9.40
CA LYS A 25 3.64 2.95 -10.01
C LYS A 25 3.46 1.46 -10.31
N TYR A 26 3.01 0.68 -9.34
CA TYR A 26 2.86 -0.76 -9.51
C TYR A 26 1.65 -1.12 -10.40
N LEU A 27 0.52 -0.42 -10.29
CA LEU A 27 -0.60 -0.60 -11.22
C LEU A 27 -0.18 -0.34 -12.67
N TRP A 28 0.62 0.71 -12.92
CA TRP A 28 1.19 0.98 -14.25
C TRP A 28 2.11 -0.15 -14.72
N THR A 29 2.96 -0.67 -13.86
CA THR A 29 3.87 -1.77 -14.20
C THR A 29 3.10 -3.06 -14.52
N MET A 30 2.06 -3.37 -13.74
CA MET A 30 1.19 -4.54 -13.94
C MET A 30 0.35 -4.41 -15.22
N MET A 31 -0.16 -3.21 -15.49
CA MET A 31 -1.14 -2.92 -16.55
C MET A 31 -0.75 -1.67 -17.35
N PRO A 32 0.31 -1.71 -18.18
CA PRO A 32 0.79 -0.51 -18.89
C PRO A 32 -0.26 0.14 -19.81
N LYS A 33 -1.27 -0.63 -20.23
CA LYS A 33 -2.37 -0.15 -21.08
C LYS A 33 -3.49 0.55 -20.29
N SER A 34 -3.44 0.58 -18.95
CA SER A 34 -4.46 1.24 -18.14
C SER A 34 -4.43 2.78 -18.22
N GLY A 35 -3.43 3.33 -18.90
CA GLY A 35 -3.27 4.78 -19.03
C GLY A 35 -2.68 5.43 -17.78
N ASN A 36 -2.64 6.76 -17.77
CA ASN A 36 -2.18 7.51 -16.62
C ASN A 36 -3.26 7.53 -15.53
N THR A 37 -3.03 6.83 -14.44
CA THR A 37 -3.93 6.80 -13.27
C THR A 37 -3.85 8.13 -12.53
N PRO A 38 -4.92 8.94 -12.48
CA PRO A 38 -4.93 10.19 -11.73
C PRO A 38 -4.97 9.91 -10.22
N ILE A 39 -4.27 10.75 -9.46
CA ILE A 39 -4.33 10.80 -8.00
C ILE A 39 -4.96 12.11 -7.60
N SER A 40 -5.98 12.08 -6.73
CA SER A 40 -6.65 13.26 -6.21
C SER A 40 -6.87 13.17 -4.70
N LEU A 41 -7.04 14.33 -4.06
CA LEU A 41 -7.49 14.42 -2.67
C LEU A 41 -9.01 14.64 -2.72
N GLU A 42 -9.77 13.63 -2.35
CA GLU A 42 -11.24 13.64 -2.38
C GLU A 42 -11.83 12.96 -1.15
N PRO A 43 -11.87 13.65 0.00
CA PRO A 43 -12.52 13.12 1.21
C PRO A 43 -13.97 12.74 0.91
N GLY A 44 -14.38 11.54 1.32
CA GLY A 44 -15.73 11.03 1.08
C GLY A 44 -16.00 10.47 -0.32
N ALA A 45 -14.99 10.31 -1.17
CA ALA A 45 -15.15 9.63 -2.46
C ALA A 45 -15.69 8.20 -2.30
N THR A 46 -16.47 7.75 -3.27
CA THR A 46 -17.13 6.43 -3.26
C THR A 46 -16.66 5.49 -4.37
N ASP A 47 -15.85 5.98 -5.31
CA ASP A 47 -15.33 5.23 -6.47
C ASP A 47 -13.81 5.23 -6.52
N GLY A 48 -13.23 4.39 -7.37
CA GLY A 48 -11.80 4.22 -7.53
C GLY A 48 -11.11 3.53 -6.34
N PHE A 49 -9.78 3.51 -6.36
CA PHE A 49 -9.00 3.09 -5.19
C PHE A 49 -8.95 4.24 -4.17
N ARG A 50 -9.38 3.97 -2.95
CA ARG A 50 -9.52 4.97 -1.89
C ARG A 50 -8.57 4.64 -0.75
N LEU A 51 -7.66 5.56 -0.46
CA LEU A 51 -6.62 5.43 0.56
C LEU A 51 -6.90 6.36 1.73
N GLY A 52 -7.00 5.82 2.92
CA GLY A 52 -7.28 6.60 4.12
C GLY A 52 -7.19 5.78 5.40
N LEU A 53 -7.48 6.42 6.52
CA LEU A 53 -7.58 5.72 7.79
C LEU A 53 -8.91 4.97 7.89
N LEU A 54 -9.00 3.98 8.77
CA LEU A 54 -10.22 3.20 9.01
C LEU A 54 -11.42 4.12 9.30
N GLU A 55 -11.24 5.17 10.10
CA GLU A 55 -12.28 6.14 10.44
C GLU A 55 -12.82 6.92 9.24
N ASP A 56 -12.02 7.15 8.19
CA ASP A 56 -12.47 7.83 6.96
C ASP A 56 -13.54 7.03 6.21
N PHE A 57 -13.65 5.76 6.51
CA PHE A 57 -14.60 4.83 5.90
C PHE A 57 -15.67 4.34 6.88
N GLY A 58 -15.69 4.88 8.11
CA GLY A 58 -16.62 4.44 9.16
C GLY A 58 -16.35 3.01 9.64
N LEU A 59 -15.12 2.53 9.47
CA LEU A 59 -14.69 1.21 9.92
C LEU A 59 -14.21 1.26 11.38
N GLU A 60 -14.50 0.19 12.12
CA GLU A 60 -13.98 0.04 13.47
C GLU A 60 -12.45 -0.08 13.47
N ASN A 61 -11.83 0.57 14.44
CA ASN A 61 -10.40 0.48 14.66
C ASN A 61 -10.14 -0.31 15.95
N GLU A 62 -9.69 -1.54 15.81
CA GLU A 62 -9.38 -2.44 16.93
C GLU A 62 -8.02 -2.16 17.59
N ALA A 63 -7.23 -1.21 17.02
CA ALA A 63 -5.97 -0.81 17.62
C ALA A 63 -6.18 -0.18 19.01
N THR A 64 -5.48 -0.68 20.02
CA THR A 64 -5.47 -0.08 21.36
C THR A 64 -4.62 1.18 21.40
N ASP A 65 -3.61 1.25 20.57
CA ASP A 65 -2.74 2.41 20.36
C ASP A 65 -2.52 2.61 18.86
N ALA A 66 -3.31 3.51 18.26
CA ALA A 66 -3.26 3.75 16.82
C ALA A 66 -1.87 4.21 16.31
N THR A 67 -0.99 4.70 17.18
CA THR A 67 0.37 5.08 16.81
C THR A 67 1.24 3.86 16.53
N TRP A 68 1.08 2.79 17.31
CA TRP A 68 1.95 1.62 17.26
C TRP A 68 1.29 0.35 16.74
N ASP A 69 -0.03 0.24 16.84
CA ASP A 69 -0.76 -0.94 16.38
C ASP A 69 -1.16 -0.77 14.92
N ASP A 70 -0.65 -1.65 14.06
CA ASP A 70 -0.95 -1.64 12.64
C ASP A 70 -2.14 -2.55 12.34
N VAL A 71 -3.26 -1.94 11.98
CA VAL A 71 -4.41 -2.64 11.40
C VAL A 71 -4.44 -2.33 9.90
N VAL A 72 -4.46 -3.37 9.09
CA VAL A 72 -4.56 -3.28 7.63
C VAL A 72 -5.93 -3.76 7.19
N HIS A 73 -6.64 -2.95 6.40
CA HIS A 73 -7.93 -3.30 5.82
C HIS A 73 -7.92 -3.11 4.31
N ILE A 74 -8.36 -4.13 3.60
CA ILE A 74 -8.50 -4.15 2.13
C ILE A 74 -9.89 -4.69 1.80
N ASP A 75 -10.68 -3.92 1.08
CA ASP A 75 -11.92 -4.36 0.46
C ASP A 75 -12.02 -3.75 -0.93
N THR A 76 -11.58 -4.52 -1.92
CA THR A 76 -11.43 -4.06 -3.29
C THR A 76 -12.15 -4.98 -4.28
N THR A 77 -12.44 -4.42 -5.44
CA THR A 77 -12.89 -5.10 -6.65
C THR A 77 -11.84 -4.95 -7.75
N THR A 78 -12.15 -5.37 -8.96
CA THR A 78 -11.31 -5.12 -10.16
C THR A 78 -11.30 -3.66 -10.60
N GLN A 79 -12.19 -2.83 -10.05
CA GLN A 79 -12.36 -1.41 -10.44
C GLN A 79 -11.86 -0.42 -9.39
N GLY A 80 -11.53 -0.88 -8.20
CA GLY A 80 -11.14 -0.05 -7.07
C GLY A 80 -11.65 -0.61 -5.75
N GLY A 81 -11.70 0.22 -4.72
CA GLY A 81 -12.16 -0.15 -3.38
C GLY A 81 -11.33 0.52 -2.30
N ILE A 82 -11.38 -0.01 -1.09
CA ILE A 82 -10.77 0.56 0.10
C ILE A 82 -9.42 -0.08 0.38
N LEU A 83 -8.41 0.76 0.60
CA LEU A 83 -7.11 0.41 1.14
C LEU A 83 -6.89 1.29 2.39
N ALA A 84 -7.14 0.75 3.56
CA ALA A 84 -7.18 1.52 4.80
C ALA A 84 -6.28 0.95 5.89
N GLY A 85 -5.98 1.79 6.87
CA GLY A 85 -5.19 1.39 8.02
C GLY A 85 -5.53 2.16 9.30
N SER A 86 -5.05 1.69 10.44
CA SER A 86 -5.20 2.36 11.73
C SER A 86 -4.40 3.66 11.85
N ASN A 87 -3.35 3.79 11.04
CA ASN A 87 -2.47 4.95 10.97
C ASN A 87 -1.92 5.09 9.53
N PRO A 88 -1.26 6.20 9.17
CA PRO A 88 -0.75 6.41 7.80
C PRO A 88 0.22 5.31 7.33
N ARG A 89 1.08 4.77 8.21
CA ARG A 89 1.98 3.65 7.90
C ARG A 89 1.20 2.40 7.50
N SER A 90 0.12 2.09 8.22
CA SER A 90 -0.73 0.94 7.92
C SER A 90 -1.47 1.08 6.58
N VAL A 91 -1.77 2.31 6.13
CA VAL A 91 -2.31 2.55 4.77
C VAL A 91 -1.28 2.17 3.71
N LEU A 92 0.00 2.52 3.91
CA LEU A 92 1.08 2.09 3.01
C LEU A 92 1.23 0.56 3.02
N PHE A 93 1.13 -0.08 4.18
CA PHE A 93 1.13 -1.53 4.29
C PHE A 93 -0.08 -2.16 3.58
N ALA A 94 -1.26 -1.53 3.62
CA ALA A 94 -2.43 -2.00 2.87
C ALA A 94 -2.16 -2.01 1.36
N VAL A 95 -1.47 -1.00 0.82
CA VAL A 95 -1.06 -0.97 -0.58
C VAL A 95 -0.11 -2.13 -0.91
N TYR A 96 0.95 -2.33 -0.13
CA TYR A 96 1.88 -3.43 -0.40
C TYR A 96 1.23 -4.81 -0.20
N ARG A 97 0.35 -4.97 0.79
CA ARG A 97 -0.44 -6.20 0.98
C ARG A 97 -1.34 -6.46 -0.24
N PHE A 98 -2.04 -5.46 -0.73
CA PHE A 98 -2.86 -5.57 -1.93
C PHE A 98 -2.05 -6.00 -3.15
N LEU A 99 -0.87 -5.41 -3.34
CA LEU A 99 0.04 -5.78 -4.44
C LEU A 99 0.53 -7.23 -4.29
N LYS A 100 0.92 -7.65 -3.07
CA LYS A 100 1.33 -9.04 -2.80
C LYS A 100 0.21 -10.03 -3.05
N LEU A 101 -1.02 -9.72 -2.64
CA LEU A 101 -2.21 -10.54 -2.92
C LEU A 101 -2.51 -10.64 -4.43
N ASN A 102 -2.13 -9.62 -5.19
CA ASN A 102 -2.20 -9.61 -6.64
C ASN A 102 -0.96 -10.21 -7.34
N GLY A 103 -0.05 -10.83 -6.59
CA GLY A 103 1.04 -11.62 -7.13
C GLY A 103 2.40 -10.91 -7.22
N CYS A 104 2.49 -9.64 -6.79
CA CYS A 104 3.79 -8.98 -6.65
C CYS A 104 4.62 -9.68 -5.57
N ARG A 105 5.94 -9.75 -5.78
CA ARG A 105 6.89 -10.31 -4.82
C ARG A 105 8.07 -9.35 -4.66
N PHE A 106 8.42 -9.09 -3.41
CA PHE A 106 9.56 -8.29 -3.01
C PHE A 106 10.51 -9.25 -2.28
N LEU A 107 11.53 -9.76 -2.98
CA LEU A 107 12.32 -10.90 -2.54
C LEU A 107 13.59 -10.48 -1.76
N PHE A 108 14.18 -9.37 -2.17
CA PHE A 108 15.38 -8.79 -1.55
C PHE A 108 15.49 -7.29 -1.90
N PRO A 109 16.34 -6.52 -1.21
CA PRO A 109 16.47 -5.08 -1.48
C PRO A 109 16.92 -4.77 -2.90
N GLY A 110 16.41 -3.68 -3.46
CA GLY A 110 16.73 -3.19 -4.81
C GLY A 110 15.77 -3.68 -5.89
N PHE A 111 15.83 -3.04 -7.06
CA PHE A 111 14.92 -3.31 -8.18
C PHE A 111 14.95 -4.74 -8.70
N ASP A 112 16.13 -5.36 -8.69
CA ASP A 112 16.29 -6.74 -9.13
C ASP A 112 15.59 -7.75 -8.21
N GLY A 113 15.23 -7.31 -6.99
CA GLY A 113 14.46 -8.08 -6.01
C GLY A 113 12.95 -8.04 -6.20
N GLU A 114 12.45 -7.32 -7.19
CA GLU A 114 11.02 -7.15 -7.41
C GLU A 114 10.52 -8.00 -8.58
N TYR A 115 9.53 -8.84 -8.32
CA TYR A 115 8.75 -9.50 -9.36
C TYR A 115 7.37 -8.87 -9.43
N ILE A 116 7.05 -8.24 -10.55
CA ILE A 116 5.78 -7.57 -10.79
C ILE A 116 5.08 -8.25 -11.99
N PRO A 117 4.00 -9.03 -11.75
CA PRO A 117 3.34 -9.75 -12.82
C PRO A 117 2.57 -8.81 -13.75
N ARG A 118 2.60 -9.06 -15.05
CA ARG A 118 1.77 -8.35 -16.02
C ARG A 118 0.39 -9.00 -16.07
N LYS A 119 -0.52 -8.49 -15.28
CA LYS A 119 -1.91 -8.98 -15.20
C LYS A 119 -2.86 -7.92 -14.69
N VAL A 120 -4.15 -8.10 -14.94
CA VAL A 120 -5.21 -7.28 -14.34
C VAL A 120 -5.30 -7.60 -12.86
N VAL A 121 -5.45 -6.58 -12.02
CA VAL A 121 -5.68 -6.75 -10.59
C VAL A 121 -7.03 -7.41 -10.34
N THR A 122 -7.11 -8.20 -9.30
CA THR A 122 -8.33 -8.85 -8.82
C THR A 122 -8.78 -8.22 -7.51
N GLY A 123 -10.08 -8.30 -7.24
CA GLY A 123 -10.63 -7.89 -5.95
C GLY A 123 -10.04 -8.71 -4.80
N GLN A 124 -9.78 -8.05 -3.69
CA GLN A 124 -9.20 -8.63 -2.49
C GLN A 124 -9.97 -8.22 -1.26
N LYS A 125 -10.10 -9.14 -0.31
CA LYS A 125 -10.61 -8.87 1.04
C LYS A 125 -9.58 -9.32 2.05
N TYR A 126 -9.18 -8.40 2.91
CA TYR A 126 -8.20 -8.66 3.96
C TYR A 126 -8.44 -7.69 5.12
N HIS A 127 -8.42 -8.21 6.33
CA HIS A 127 -8.45 -7.40 7.53
C HIS A 127 -7.65 -8.09 8.61
N LYS A 128 -6.61 -7.43 9.12
CA LYS A 128 -5.79 -7.99 10.19
C LYS A 128 -5.05 -6.89 10.94
N MET A 129 -5.06 -6.99 12.26
CA MET A 129 -4.10 -6.30 13.12
C MET A 129 -2.79 -7.09 13.16
N ALA A 130 -1.67 -6.41 13.14
CA ALA A 130 -0.35 -7.04 13.25
C ALA A 130 -0.17 -7.68 14.63
N ASP A 131 0.40 -8.88 14.65
CA ASP A 131 0.61 -9.65 15.90
C ASP A 131 1.69 -9.01 16.79
N LEU A 132 2.61 -8.25 16.22
CA LEU A 132 3.72 -7.59 16.92
C LEU A 132 3.80 -6.11 16.52
N ARG A 133 4.00 -5.23 17.51
CA ARG A 133 4.21 -3.78 17.29
C ARG A 133 5.53 -3.47 16.61
N LEU A 134 6.59 -4.12 17.05
CA LEU A 134 7.94 -3.93 16.53
C LEU A 134 8.30 -5.10 15.61
N ARG A 135 8.52 -4.77 14.35
CA ARG A 135 8.91 -5.70 13.30
C ARG A 135 10.05 -5.06 12.51
N GLY A 136 11.06 -5.83 12.17
CA GLY A 136 12.16 -5.30 11.39
C GLY A 136 13.37 -6.23 11.40
N HIS A 137 14.34 -5.88 10.59
CA HIS A 137 15.65 -6.49 10.56
C HIS A 137 16.70 -5.47 10.94
N THR A 138 17.72 -5.91 11.66
CA THR A 138 18.95 -5.15 11.81
C THR A 138 19.84 -5.41 10.60
N THR A 139 20.44 -4.36 10.06
CA THR A 139 21.53 -4.50 9.09
C THR A 139 22.85 -4.54 9.86
N GLU A 140 23.64 -5.56 9.62
CA GLU A 140 25.00 -5.64 10.16
C GLU A 140 25.99 -5.03 9.17
N GLY A 141 27.07 -4.43 9.69
CA GLY A 141 28.10 -3.79 8.91
C GLY A 141 27.89 -2.28 8.75
N ASP A 142 28.62 -1.70 7.81
CA ASP A 142 28.58 -0.26 7.49
C ASP A 142 28.05 -0.07 6.05
N PRO A 143 26.71 -0.14 5.87
CA PRO A 143 26.12 -0.03 4.54
C PRO A 143 26.28 1.39 4.00
N SER A 144 26.47 1.51 2.68
CA SER A 144 26.35 2.81 2.01
C SER A 144 24.93 3.39 2.19
N LEU A 145 24.80 4.71 2.02
CA LEU A 145 23.47 5.36 2.08
C LEU A 145 22.47 4.70 1.10
N GLU A 146 22.93 4.38 -0.10
CA GLU A 146 22.09 3.71 -1.11
C GLU A 146 21.60 2.34 -0.61
N GLN A 147 22.48 1.52 -0.07
CA GLN A 147 22.12 0.23 0.50
C GLN A 147 21.14 0.37 1.67
N ALA A 148 21.39 1.33 2.57
CA ALA A 148 20.48 1.60 3.69
C ALA A 148 19.07 1.99 3.21
N LEU A 149 18.96 2.84 2.19
CA LEU A 149 17.67 3.23 1.60
C LEU A 149 16.97 2.05 0.93
N GLN A 150 17.70 1.20 0.21
CA GLN A 150 17.13 -0.02 -0.39
C GLN A 150 16.61 -1.00 0.67
N TYR A 151 17.30 -1.12 1.81
CA TYR A 151 16.84 -1.95 2.93
C TYR A 151 15.57 -1.39 3.58
N ILE A 152 15.50 -0.08 3.81
CA ILE A 152 14.30 0.57 4.37
C ILE A 152 13.11 0.36 3.44
N ASP A 153 13.28 0.59 2.15
CA ASP A 153 12.24 0.35 1.14
C ASP A 153 11.76 -1.11 1.15
N TYR A 154 12.71 -2.06 1.15
CA TYR A 154 12.39 -3.48 1.21
C TYR A 154 11.65 -3.87 2.49
N GLN A 155 12.11 -3.43 3.66
CA GLN A 155 11.45 -3.72 4.94
C GLN A 155 10.01 -3.18 4.96
N THR A 156 9.81 -1.97 4.45
CA THR A 156 8.47 -1.36 4.34
C THR A 156 7.55 -2.21 3.46
N LYS A 157 8.05 -2.75 2.35
CA LYS A 157 7.32 -3.68 1.46
C LYS A 157 7.02 -5.03 2.13
N GLN A 158 7.78 -5.40 3.16
CA GLN A 158 7.49 -6.56 4.01
C GLN A 158 6.55 -6.23 5.18
N GLU A 159 6.10 -4.99 5.30
CA GLU A 159 5.21 -4.52 6.39
C GLU A 159 5.92 -4.57 7.77
N MET A 160 7.18 -4.16 7.78
CA MET A 160 8.06 -4.07 8.95
C MET A 160 8.29 -2.63 9.37
#